data_497d5dfe060bf26ec83049af1078b86c
#
_entry.id   497d5dfe060bf26ec83049af1078b86c
#
_cell.length_a   1.000
_cell.length_b   1.000
_cell.length_c   1.000
_cell.angle_alpha   90.00
_cell.angle_beta   90.00
_cell.angle_gamma   90.00
#
_symmetry.space_group_name_H-M   'P 1'
#
loop_
_entity.id
_entity.type
_entity.pdbx_description
1 polymer ?
#
loop_
_entity_poly.entity_id
_entity_poly.type
_entity_poly.pdbx_seq_one_letter_code
_entity_poly.pdbx_strand_id
1 'polypeptide(L)'
;MVSDFFGYKLEFEGYDGGDLFGTIHILFMVGAFLFTGLVCVLTRKTPKRRVEIFLKVLLVVVPVLEAAKICWESYYDIHVYGGQFNFSGLLPLYPCSLFLYALPLAAWAKGKPKDFALSFLTTMGVFFGLTNFVYLNVLKIYPLFTYASMVSFNYHFLMVFTGIFLQATGYYRPRLYSVFKAEGLFALYALVPATVNYIGNRISPFEWFDYCFLYNGNSFPFLLSQVRQAL
;
A
#
# COMPACT_ATOMS: atom_id res chain seq x y z
N MET A 1 23.48 13.81 -4.69
CA MET A 1 23.19 12.39 -4.29
C MET A 1 22.22 12.26 -3.10
N VAL A 2 22.49 12.83 -1.91
CA VAL A 2 21.51 12.73 -0.79
C VAL A 2 20.30 13.64 -1.03
N SER A 3 20.49 14.84 -1.57
CA SER A 3 19.44 15.75 -2.01
C SER A 3 18.48 15.08 -2.99
N ASP A 4 19.00 14.41 -4.00
CA ASP A 4 18.22 13.79 -5.06
C ASP A 4 17.39 12.60 -4.54
N PHE A 5 17.92 11.86 -3.54
CA PHE A 5 17.18 10.77 -2.91
C PHE A 5 15.93 11.25 -2.18
N PHE A 6 16.03 12.37 -1.46
CA PHE A 6 14.88 12.94 -0.73
C PHE A 6 14.12 13.99 -1.54
N GLY A 7 14.43 14.19 -2.82
CA GLY A 7 13.75 15.13 -3.69
C GLY A 7 12.24 14.94 -3.74
N TYR A 8 11.51 16.02 -3.95
CA TYR A 8 10.04 16.03 -3.99
C TYR A 8 9.53 16.53 -5.35
N LYS A 9 8.30 16.32 -5.67
CA LYS A 9 7.61 16.45 -6.98
C LYS A 9 8.24 17.45 -7.97
N LEU A 10 8.38 18.71 -7.59
CA LEU A 10 8.88 19.77 -8.48
C LEU A 10 10.35 19.60 -8.87
N GLU A 11 11.17 18.91 -8.06
CA GLU A 11 12.55 18.64 -8.37
C GLU A 11 12.71 17.63 -9.52
N PHE A 12 11.63 16.92 -9.85
CA PHE A 12 11.57 15.93 -10.93
C PHE A 12 10.63 16.38 -12.06
N GLU A 13 10.36 17.69 -12.16
CA GLU A 13 9.58 18.24 -13.25
C GLU A 13 10.26 17.93 -14.60
N GLY A 14 9.51 17.28 -15.50
CA GLY A 14 10.06 16.80 -16.78
C GLY A 14 10.55 15.35 -16.77
N TYR A 15 10.52 14.65 -15.63
CA TYR A 15 10.77 13.22 -15.60
C TYR A 15 9.67 12.46 -16.35
N ASP A 16 10.06 11.61 -17.30
CA ASP A 16 9.17 10.94 -18.25
C ASP A 16 8.56 9.61 -17.77
N GLY A 17 8.91 9.20 -16.52
CA GLY A 17 8.46 7.91 -15.98
C GLY A 17 9.20 6.69 -16.56
N GLY A 18 10.34 6.89 -17.21
CA GLY A 18 11.08 5.83 -17.91
C GLY A 18 11.62 4.69 -17.04
N ASP A 19 11.61 4.83 -15.70
CA ASP A 19 11.99 3.76 -14.78
C ASP A 19 10.90 2.68 -14.64
N LEU A 20 9.63 2.98 -14.95
CA LEU A 20 8.55 2.00 -14.91
C LEU A 20 8.77 0.94 -16.00
N PHE A 21 8.86 -0.32 -15.58
CA PHE A 21 9.29 -1.46 -16.40
C PHE A 21 10.70 -1.35 -17.00
N GLY A 22 11.49 -0.36 -16.56
CA GLY A 22 12.90 -0.31 -16.86
C GLY A 22 13.68 -1.52 -16.30
N THR A 23 14.86 -1.79 -16.85
CA THR A 23 15.68 -2.96 -16.48
C THR A 23 15.87 -3.08 -14.96
N ILE A 24 16.17 -1.97 -14.29
CA ILE A 24 16.41 -1.98 -12.84
C ILE A 24 15.13 -2.30 -12.06
N HIS A 25 13.99 -1.73 -12.44
CA HIS A 25 12.71 -2.04 -11.81
C HIS A 25 12.36 -3.54 -11.97
N ILE A 26 12.56 -4.10 -13.15
CA ILE A 26 12.35 -5.54 -13.40
C ILE A 26 13.28 -6.39 -12.53
N LEU A 27 14.56 -6.02 -12.41
CA LEU A 27 15.52 -6.74 -11.56
C LEU A 27 15.10 -6.68 -10.08
N PHE A 28 14.61 -5.53 -9.59
CA PHE A 28 14.07 -5.41 -8.23
C PHE A 28 12.86 -6.33 -8.02
N MET A 29 11.91 -6.36 -8.98
CA MET A 29 10.74 -7.25 -8.90
C MET A 29 11.17 -8.72 -8.87
N VAL A 30 12.02 -9.15 -9.79
CA VAL A 30 12.52 -10.53 -9.86
C VAL A 30 13.26 -10.88 -8.58
N GLY A 31 14.16 -10.03 -8.10
CA GLY A 31 14.89 -10.22 -6.85
C GLY A 31 13.96 -10.39 -5.65
N ALA A 32 12.93 -9.56 -5.55
CA ALA A 32 11.94 -9.63 -4.47
C ALA A 32 11.10 -10.92 -4.50
N PHE A 33 10.71 -11.39 -5.69
CA PHE A 33 10.01 -12.68 -5.84
C PHE A 33 10.91 -13.86 -5.50
N LEU A 34 12.15 -13.86 -5.97
CA LEU A 34 13.14 -14.89 -5.63
C LEU A 34 13.42 -14.92 -4.12
N PHE A 35 13.62 -13.75 -3.51
CA PHE A 35 13.79 -13.61 -2.06
C PHE A 35 12.57 -14.16 -1.31
N THR A 36 11.36 -13.77 -1.71
CA THR A 36 10.12 -14.27 -1.09
C THR A 36 10.03 -15.79 -1.20
N GLY A 37 10.26 -16.34 -2.39
CA GLY A 37 10.26 -17.80 -2.62
C GLY A 37 11.28 -18.51 -1.74
N LEU A 38 12.51 -18.01 -1.71
CA LEU A 38 13.60 -18.58 -0.88
C LEU A 38 13.23 -18.57 0.60
N VAL A 39 12.81 -17.41 1.14
CA VAL A 39 12.42 -17.30 2.55
C VAL A 39 11.25 -18.23 2.86
N CYS A 40 10.24 -18.31 2.01
CA CYS A 40 9.09 -19.18 2.20
C CYS A 40 9.49 -20.68 2.23
N VAL A 41 10.39 -21.09 1.37
CA VAL A 41 10.93 -22.48 1.38
C VAL A 41 11.68 -22.77 2.67
N LEU A 42 12.57 -21.87 3.06
CA LEU A 42 13.38 -22.01 4.28
C LEU A 42 12.54 -21.98 5.56
N THR A 43 11.47 -21.21 5.57
CA THR A 43 10.63 -20.96 6.75
C THR A 43 9.33 -21.76 6.80
N ARG A 44 9.08 -22.65 5.84
CA ARG A 44 7.82 -23.43 5.76
C ARG A 44 7.44 -24.23 7.03
N LYS A 45 8.44 -24.56 7.87
CA LYS A 45 8.26 -25.26 9.14
C LYS A 45 8.29 -24.31 10.35
N THR A 46 8.17 -23.02 10.13
CA THR A 46 8.24 -22.04 11.22
C THR A 46 7.08 -22.22 12.20
N PRO A 47 7.34 -22.31 13.51
CA PRO A 47 6.29 -22.47 14.50
C PRO A 47 5.42 -21.23 14.59
N LYS A 48 4.13 -21.40 14.88
CA LYS A 48 3.10 -20.33 14.94
C LYS A 48 3.55 -19.12 15.77
N ARG A 49 4.20 -19.37 16.92
CA ARG A 49 4.73 -18.31 17.81
C ARG A 49 5.69 -17.35 17.07
N ARG A 50 6.55 -17.85 16.19
CA ARG A 50 7.48 -17.00 15.43
C ARG A 50 6.74 -16.19 14.35
N VAL A 51 5.71 -16.76 13.73
CA VAL A 51 4.85 -16.02 12.79
C VAL A 51 4.09 -14.89 13.51
N GLU A 52 3.63 -15.13 14.74
CA GLU A 52 3.00 -14.08 15.55
C GLU A 52 4.00 -12.98 15.96
N ILE A 53 5.24 -13.32 16.23
CA ILE A 53 6.30 -12.32 16.46
C ILE A 53 6.53 -11.51 15.18
N PHE A 54 6.61 -12.15 14.02
CA PHE A 54 6.73 -11.45 12.74
C PHE A 54 5.59 -10.45 12.52
N LEU A 55 4.33 -10.85 12.75
CA LEU A 55 3.19 -9.93 12.66
C LEU A 55 3.32 -8.75 13.64
N LYS A 56 3.83 -8.99 14.86
CA LYS A 56 4.08 -7.91 15.84
C LYS A 56 5.22 -6.98 15.42
N VAL A 57 6.25 -7.50 14.76
CA VAL A 57 7.32 -6.66 14.19
C VAL A 57 6.75 -5.74 13.11
N LEU A 58 5.88 -6.26 12.25
CA LEU A 58 5.22 -5.44 11.22
C LEU A 58 4.34 -4.34 11.81
N LEU A 59 3.75 -4.53 13.02
CA LEU A 59 3.02 -3.48 13.73
C LEU A 59 3.88 -2.26 14.11
N VAL A 60 5.19 -2.40 14.11
CA VAL A 60 6.12 -1.29 14.33
C VAL A 60 6.65 -0.79 12.99
N VAL A 61 7.13 -1.70 12.15
CA VAL A 61 7.78 -1.35 10.88
C VAL A 61 6.84 -0.60 9.93
N VAL A 62 5.62 -1.10 9.73
CA VAL A 62 4.70 -0.52 8.75
C VAL A 62 4.20 0.88 9.17
N PRO A 63 3.75 1.12 10.41
CA PRO A 63 3.41 2.47 10.87
C PRO A 63 4.59 3.45 10.86
N VAL A 64 5.80 2.98 11.16
CA VAL A 64 7.01 3.83 11.11
C VAL A 64 7.32 4.26 9.68
N LEU A 65 7.22 3.36 8.71
CA LEU A 65 7.40 3.69 7.29
C LEU A 65 6.35 4.71 6.83
N GLU A 66 5.09 4.51 7.21
CA GLU A 66 4.02 5.44 6.85
C GLU A 66 4.17 6.80 7.53
N ALA A 67 4.50 6.82 8.83
CA ALA A 67 4.74 8.07 9.55
C ALA A 67 5.94 8.83 8.97
N ALA A 68 7.03 8.15 8.63
CA ALA A 68 8.19 8.76 8.02
C ALA A 68 7.86 9.38 6.64
N LYS A 69 7.04 8.68 5.84
CA LYS A 69 6.53 9.21 4.57
C LYS A 69 5.69 10.47 4.79
N ILE A 70 4.72 10.43 5.72
CA ILE A 70 3.87 11.57 6.06
C ILE A 70 4.70 12.77 6.52
N CYS A 71 5.69 12.55 7.39
CA CYS A 71 6.58 13.61 7.86
C CYS A 71 7.40 14.23 6.71
N TRP A 72 7.91 13.41 5.80
CA TRP A 72 8.67 13.85 4.65
C TRP A 72 7.81 14.67 3.67
N GLU A 73 6.62 14.19 3.29
CA GLU A 73 5.69 14.92 2.41
C GLU A 73 5.26 16.24 3.04
N SER A 74 4.88 16.23 4.33
CA SER A 74 4.47 17.44 5.07
C SER A 74 5.58 18.47 5.16
N TYR A 75 6.84 18.04 5.37
CA TYR A 75 7.99 18.94 5.41
C TYR A 75 8.15 19.71 4.10
N TYR A 76 8.09 19.01 2.96
CA TYR A 76 8.21 19.65 1.66
C TYR A 76 7.02 20.57 1.36
N ASP A 77 5.80 20.11 1.57
CA ASP A 77 4.60 20.90 1.30
C ASP A 77 4.59 22.21 2.12
N ILE A 78 4.97 22.17 3.39
CA ILE A 78 4.90 23.33 4.29
C ILE A 78 6.15 24.20 4.19
N HIS A 79 7.34 23.61 4.28
CA HIS A 79 8.58 24.38 4.50
C HIS A 79 9.34 24.68 3.21
N VAL A 80 9.23 23.82 2.19
CA VAL A 80 9.96 24.01 0.94
C VAL A 80 9.11 24.74 -0.08
N TYR A 81 7.84 24.37 -0.22
CA TYR A 81 6.94 24.99 -1.20
C TYR A 81 6.05 26.10 -0.62
N GLY A 82 6.15 26.36 0.68
CA GLY A 82 5.38 27.43 1.35
C GLY A 82 3.87 27.22 1.29
N GLY A 83 3.44 25.97 1.08
CA GLY A 83 2.05 25.59 0.99
C GLY A 83 1.40 25.31 2.33
N GLN A 84 0.23 24.73 2.29
CA GLN A 84 -0.48 24.25 3.46
C GLN A 84 -0.39 22.72 3.54
N PHE A 85 -0.66 22.18 4.73
CA PHE A 85 -0.73 20.74 4.92
C PHE A 85 -1.80 20.13 4.01
N ASN A 86 -1.40 19.23 3.13
CA ASN A 86 -2.29 18.63 2.13
C ASN A 86 -2.96 17.37 2.71
N PHE A 87 -4.16 17.52 3.24
CA PHE A 87 -4.94 16.38 3.76
C PHE A 87 -5.44 15.44 2.65
N SER A 88 -5.63 15.93 1.43
CA SER A 88 -6.26 15.16 0.35
C SER A 88 -5.40 14.01 -0.21
N GLY A 89 -4.10 14.01 0.04
CA GLY A 89 -3.18 12.98 -0.44
C GLY A 89 -2.40 12.25 0.65
N LEU A 90 -2.38 12.81 1.87
CA LEU A 90 -1.44 12.44 2.91
C LEU A 90 -1.93 11.30 3.82
N LEU A 91 -3.25 11.23 4.06
CA LEU A 91 -3.80 10.23 4.96
C LEU A 91 -3.71 8.81 4.35
N PRO A 92 -3.36 7.78 5.15
CA PRO A 92 -3.29 6.41 4.69
C PRO A 92 -4.69 5.78 4.52
N LEU A 93 -5.44 6.27 3.54
CA LEU A 93 -6.83 5.86 3.27
C LEU A 93 -7.01 5.24 1.87
N TYR A 94 -5.94 4.83 1.21
CA TYR A 94 -5.98 4.10 -0.05
C TYR A 94 -6.26 2.59 0.16
N PRO A 95 -6.63 1.82 -0.87
CA PRO A 95 -6.92 0.38 -0.73
C PRO A 95 -5.76 -0.41 -0.11
N CYS A 96 -4.51 -0.08 -0.46
CA CYS A 96 -3.32 -0.68 0.12
C CYS A 96 -3.13 -0.32 1.61
N SER A 97 -3.60 0.84 2.05
CA SER A 97 -3.50 1.27 3.45
C SER A 97 -4.31 0.41 4.42
N LEU A 98 -5.30 -0.37 3.93
CA LEU A 98 -5.97 -1.37 4.77
C LEU A 98 -4.99 -2.39 5.36
N PHE A 99 -3.84 -2.60 4.74
CA PHE A 99 -2.76 -3.42 5.29
C PHE A 99 -2.33 -2.93 6.69
N LEU A 100 -2.13 -1.62 6.84
CA LEU A 100 -1.79 -0.99 8.12
C LEU A 100 -2.83 -1.28 9.21
N TYR A 101 -4.12 -1.23 8.86
CA TYR A 101 -5.23 -1.42 9.80
C TYR A 101 -5.55 -2.90 10.05
N ALA A 102 -5.29 -3.77 9.09
CA ALA A 102 -5.49 -5.22 9.25
C ALA A 102 -4.42 -5.87 10.13
N LEU A 103 -3.19 -5.35 10.17
CA LEU A 103 -2.09 -5.91 10.97
C LEU A 103 -2.42 -5.99 12.47
N PRO A 104 -2.94 -4.95 13.16
CA PRO A 104 -3.35 -5.05 14.57
C PRO A 104 -4.38 -6.16 14.82
N LEU A 105 -5.35 -6.28 13.94
CA LEU A 105 -6.38 -7.32 14.03
C LEU A 105 -5.76 -8.72 13.84
N ALA A 106 -4.85 -8.87 12.88
CA ALA A 106 -4.16 -10.13 12.64
C ALA A 106 -3.24 -10.53 13.80
N ALA A 107 -2.57 -9.56 14.45
CA ALA A 107 -1.60 -9.82 15.52
C ALA A 107 -2.25 -10.03 16.90
N TRP A 108 -3.27 -9.25 17.24
CA TRP A 108 -3.81 -9.19 18.60
C TRP A 108 -5.25 -9.67 18.75
N ALA A 109 -6.09 -9.53 17.72
CA ALA A 109 -7.46 -9.96 17.83
C ALA A 109 -7.59 -11.49 17.93
N LYS A 110 -8.78 -11.94 18.36
CA LYS A 110 -9.16 -13.37 18.42
C LYS A 110 -10.45 -13.57 17.64
N GLY A 111 -10.71 -14.82 17.25
CA GLY A 111 -11.97 -15.20 16.58
C GLY A 111 -12.16 -14.53 15.21
N LYS A 112 -13.39 -14.07 14.96
CA LYS A 112 -13.80 -13.53 13.64
C LYS A 112 -12.95 -12.32 13.16
N PRO A 113 -12.66 -11.28 13.96
CA PRO A 113 -11.87 -10.14 13.49
C PRO A 113 -10.48 -10.56 13.01
N LYS A 114 -9.79 -11.46 13.72
CA LYS A 114 -8.52 -12.03 13.28
C LYS A 114 -8.65 -12.77 11.96
N ASP A 115 -9.69 -13.57 11.82
CA ASP A 115 -9.92 -14.37 10.60
C ASP A 115 -10.21 -13.47 9.39
N PHE A 116 -10.98 -12.39 9.54
CA PHE A 116 -11.20 -11.39 8.49
C PHE A 116 -9.88 -10.70 8.08
N ALA A 117 -9.08 -10.27 9.05
CA ALA A 117 -7.79 -9.64 8.80
C ALA A 117 -6.81 -10.59 8.09
N LEU A 118 -6.68 -11.84 8.54
CA LEU A 118 -5.85 -12.85 7.90
C LEU A 118 -6.35 -13.21 6.51
N SER A 119 -7.67 -13.24 6.31
CA SER A 119 -8.28 -13.39 4.99
C SER A 119 -7.84 -12.26 4.06
N PHE A 120 -7.94 -11.01 4.51
CA PHE A 120 -7.49 -9.85 3.73
C PHE A 120 -6.00 -9.92 3.43
N LEU A 121 -5.15 -10.11 4.43
CA LEU A 121 -3.69 -10.15 4.25
C LEU A 121 -3.25 -11.21 3.24
N THR A 122 -3.94 -12.35 3.17
CA THR A 122 -3.55 -13.49 2.32
C THR A 122 -4.26 -13.53 0.95
N THR A 123 -5.23 -12.66 0.69
CA THR A 123 -5.97 -12.59 -0.57
C THR A 123 -5.92 -11.19 -1.18
N MET A 124 -6.85 -10.30 -0.85
CA MET A 124 -6.90 -8.95 -1.43
C MET A 124 -5.65 -8.12 -1.12
N GLY A 125 -5.05 -8.28 0.07
CA GLY A 125 -3.79 -7.62 0.43
C GLY A 125 -2.65 -8.04 -0.50
N VAL A 126 -2.54 -9.32 -0.83
CA VAL A 126 -1.57 -9.81 -1.84
C VAL A 126 -1.91 -9.22 -3.21
N PHE A 127 -3.17 -9.22 -3.60
CA PHE A 127 -3.60 -8.68 -4.90
C PHE A 127 -3.29 -7.18 -5.02
N PHE A 128 -3.69 -6.37 -4.05
CA PHE A 128 -3.40 -4.93 -4.06
C PHE A 128 -1.90 -4.64 -3.98
N GLY A 129 -1.19 -5.40 -3.13
CA GLY A 129 0.27 -5.31 -3.04
C GLY A 129 0.93 -5.64 -4.37
N LEU A 130 0.54 -6.76 -4.99
CA LEU A 130 1.10 -7.22 -6.26
C LEU A 130 0.82 -6.24 -7.41
N THR A 131 -0.42 -5.74 -7.51
CA THR A 131 -0.80 -4.79 -8.55
C THR A 131 0.06 -3.53 -8.49
N ASN A 132 0.23 -2.97 -7.29
CA ASN A 132 1.05 -1.77 -7.11
C ASN A 132 2.56 -2.08 -7.11
N PHE A 133 2.98 -3.28 -6.79
CA PHE A 133 4.38 -3.71 -6.85
C PHE A 133 4.86 -3.88 -8.29
N VAL A 134 4.00 -4.43 -9.16
CA VAL A 134 4.28 -4.62 -10.59
C VAL A 134 4.10 -3.31 -11.36
N TYR A 135 3.00 -2.62 -11.10
CA TYR A 135 2.71 -1.32 -11.71
C TYR A 135 2.87 -0.21 -10.66
N LEU A 136 4.11 0.12 -10.36
CA LEU A 136 4.46 1.09 -9.33
C LEU A 136 4.19 2.51 -9.84
N ASN A 137 2.98 3.00 -9.60
CA ASN A 137 2.48 4.27 -10.15
C ASN A 137 3.33 5.48 -9.75
N VAL A 138 4.01 5.41 -8.59
CA VAL A 138 4.94 6.46 -8.12
C VAL A 138 6.11 6.68 -9.09
N LEU A 139 6.50 5.66 -9.86
CA LEU A 139 7.55 5.77 -10.89
C LEU A 139 7.16 6.62 -12.10
N LYS A 140 5.94 7.10 -12.18
CA LYS A 140 5.53 8.10 -13.17
C LYS A 140 5.89 9.52 -12.76
N ILE A 141 6.19 9.73 -11.47
CA ILE A 141 6.44 11.04 -10.88
C ILE A 141 7.87 11.12 -10.35
N TYR A 142 8.37 10.02 -9.81
CA TYR A 142 9.66 9.95 -9.14
C TYR A 142 10.56 8.89 -9.76
N PRO A 143 11.85 9.17 -9.98
CA PRO A 143 12.83 8.15 -10.33
C PRO A 143 12.89 7.01 -9.30
N LEU A 144 13.32 5.81 -9.73
CA LEU A 144 13.33 4.61 -8.91
C LEU A 144 14.11 4.76 -7.59
N PHE A 145 15.28 5.40 -7.64
CA PHE A 145 16.14 5.58 -6.47
C PHE A 145 15.84 6.85 -5.67
N THR A 146 14.55 7.20 -5.54
CA THR A 146 14.10 8.26 -4.65
C THR A 146 13.41 7.68 -3.43
N TYR A 147 13.31 8.47 -2.35
CA TYR A 147 12.65 8.08 -1.11
C TYR A 147 11.20 7.65 -1.34
N ALA A 148 10.45 8.42 -2.13
CA ALA A 148 9.07 8.11 -2.47
C ALA A 148 8.92 6.74 -3.13
N SER A 149 9.74 6.47 -4.15
CA SER A 149 9.71 5.20 -4.89
C SER A 149 10.15 4.02 -4.02
N MET A 150 11.22 4.20 -3.22
CA MET A 150 11.71 3.15 -2.33
C MET A 150 10.72 2.82 -1.22
N VAL A 151 10.09 3.81 -0.59
CA VAL A 151 9.05 3.56 0.43
C VAL A 151 7.87 2.84 -0.17
N SER A 152 7.36 3.31 -1.31
CA SER A 152 6.23 2.68 -2.00
C SER A 152 6.54 1.23 -2.39
N PHE A 153 7.71 0.99 -3.00
CA PHE A 153 8.16 -0.35 -3.37
C PHE A 153 8.22 -1.29 -2.17
N ASN A 154 8.89 -0.87 -1.09
CA ASN A 154 9.03 -1.69 0.11
C ASN A 154 7.69 -1.94 0.82
N TYR A 155 6.80 -0.96 0.86
CA TYR A 155 5.48 -1.13 1.44
C TYR A 155 4.67 -2.21 0.71
N HIS A 156 4.59 -2.14 -0.62
CA HIS A 156 3.86 -3.12 -1.43
C HIS A 156 4.55 -4.48 -1.45
N PHE A 157 5.89 -4.51 -1.41
CA PHE A 157 6.65 -5.75 -1.19
C PHE A 157 6.27 -6.41 0.13
N LEU A 158 6.21 -5.67 1.24
CA LEU A 158 5.82 -6.21 2.55
C LEU A 158 4.38 -6.76 2.54
N MET A 159 3.45 -6.14 1.80
CA MET A 159 2.09 -6.67 1.63
C MET A 159 2.11 -8.05 0.96
N VAL A 160 2.79 -8.16 -0.18
CA VAL A 160 2.91 -9.41 -0.95
C VAL A 160 3.63 -10.48 -0.13
N PHE A 161 4.78 -10.13 0.42
CA PHE A 161 5.60 -11.01 1.25
C PHE A 161 4.82 -11.56 2.44
N THR A 162 4.13 -10.68 3.19
CA THR A 162 3.35 -11.08 4.37
C THR A 162 2.27 -12.10 4.00
N GLY A 163 1.49 -11.82 2.97
CA GLY A 163 0.42 -12.72 2.56
C GLY A 163 0.92 -14.09 2.09
N ILE A 164 2.00 -14.12 1.30
CA ILE A 164 2.62 -15.39 0.83
C ILE A 164 3.27 -16.13 2.00
N PHE A 165 3.98 -15.43 2.90
CA PHE A 165 4.63 -16.01 4.08
C PHE A 165 3.62 -16.67 5.04
N LEU A 166 2.48 -16.03 5.30
CA LEU A 166 1.42 -16.59 6.14
C LEU A 166 0.85 -17.90 5.55
N GLN A 167 0.76 -17.98 4.22
CA GLN A 167 0.30 -19.19 3.52
C GLN A 167 1.40 -20.28 3.52
N ALA A 168 2.63 -19.93 3.18
CA ALA A 168 3.75 -20.85 3.08
C ALA A 168 4.09 -21.53 4.43
N THR A 169 3.99 -20.78 5.54
CA THR A 169 4.15 -21.33 6.89
C THR A 169 2.96 -22.14 7.39
N GLY A 170 1.86 -22.16 6.64
CA GLY A 170 0.62 -22.80 7.04
C GLY A 170 -0.09 -22.12 8.23
N TYR A 171 0.33 -20.89 8.57
CA TYR A 171 -0.31 -20.12 9.65
C TYR A 171 -1.76 -19.78 9.29
N TYR A 172 -2.00 -19.40 8.04
CA TYR A 172 -3.33 -19.22 7.49
C TYR A 172 -3.39 -19.79 6.06
N ARG A 173 -4.43 -20.57 5.78
CA ARG A 173 -4.69 -21.16 4.47
C ARG A 173 -5.99 -20.58 3.92
N PRO A 174 -5.93 -19.60 2.99
CA PRO A 174 -7.13 -19.02 2.44
C PRO A 174 -7.92 -20.06 1.63
N ARG A 175 -9.24 -19.97 1.73
CA ARG A 175 -10.20 -20.70 0.90
C ARG A 175 -10.96 -19.69 0.05
N LEU A 176 -11.75 -20.14 -0.91
CA LEU A 176 -12.56 -19.23 -1.72
C LEU A 176 -13.42 -18.28 -0.83
N TYR A 177 -13.98 -18.80 0.27
CA TYR A 177 -14.74 -18.00 1.23
C TYR A 177 -13.90 -16.91 1.93
N SER A 178 -12.58 -17.04 1.96
CA SER A 178 -11.71 -16.00 2.53
C SER A 178 -11.70 -14.72 1.67
N VAL A 179 -11.98 -14.83 0.37
CA VAL A 179 -12.10 -13.65 -0.49
C VAL A 179 -13.31 -12.81 -0.05
N PHE A 180 -14.46 -13.42 0.18
CA PHE A 180 -15.66 -12.71 0.65
C PHE A 180 -15.47 -12.06 2.03
N LYS A 181 -14.69 -12.70 2.92
CA LYS A 181 -14.33 -12.08 4.21
C LYS A 181 -13.42 -10.85 4.00
N ALA A 182 -12.46 -10.95 3.10
CA ALA A 182 -11.58 -9.84 2.76
C ALA A 182 -12.35 -8.68 2.13
N GLU A 183 -13.28 -8.97 1.21
CA GLU A 183 -14.20 -7.99 0.63
C GLU A 183 -15.07 -7.31 1.69
N GLY A 184 -15.64 -8.08 2.63
CA GLY A 184 -16.42 -7.54 3.74
C GLY A 184 -15.60 -6.60 4.64
N LEU A 185 -14.34 -6.95 4.94
CA LEU A 185 -13.44 -6.09 5.69
C LEU A 185 -13.09 -4.82 4.88
N PHE A 186 -12.82 -4.98 3.58
CA PHE A 186 -12.54 -3.85 2.71
C PHE A 186 -13.75 -2.92 2.56
N ALA A 187 -14.97 -3.46 2.40
CA ALA A 187 -16.18 -2.68 2.32
C ALA A 187 -16.43 -1.86 3.60
N LEU A 188 -16.20 -2.48 4.78
CA LEU A 188 -16.29 -1.77 6.06
C LEU A 188 -15.25 -0.66 6.15
N TYR A 189 -14.01 -0.94 5.76
CA TYR A 189 -12.95 0.07 5.70
C TYR A 189 -13.29 1.21 4.75
N ALA A 190 -13.85 0.91 3.58
CA ALA A 190 -14.16 1.88 2.54
C ALA A 190 -15.16 2.96 2.96
N LEU A 191 -15.95 2.71 4.02
CA LEU A 191 -16.84 3.71 4.61
C LEU A 191 -16.06 4.92 5.17
N VAL A 192 -14.84 4.70 5.69
CA VAL A 192 -14.01 5.78 6.24
C VAL A 192 -13.52 6.73 5.14
N PRO A 193 -12.79 6.25 4.10
CA PRO A 193 -12.38 7.11 3.00
C PRO A 193 -13.58 7.73 2.25
N ALA A 194 -14.70 7.02 2.08
CA ALA A 194 -15.91 7.59 1.49
C ALA A 194 -16.43 8.79 2.29
N THR A 195 -16.47 8.67 3.62
CA THR A 195 -16.88 9.76 4.52
C THR A 195 -15.90 10.93 4.45
N VAL A 196 -14.59 10.64 4.47
CA VAL A 196 -13.54 11.68 4.37
C VAL A 196 -13.63 12.41 3.03
N ASN A 197 -13.80 11.70 1.93
CA ASN A 197 -13.98 12.29 0.60
C ASN A 197 -15.22 13.20 0.56
N TYR A 198 -16.34 12.70 1.09
CA TYR A 198 -17.61 13.45 1.08
C TYR A 198 -17.51 14.74 1.91
N ILE A 199 -16.95 14.66 3.10
CA ILE A 199 -16.79 15.83 4.00
C ILE A 199 -15.71 16.75 3.45
N GLY A 200 -14.53 16.21 3.09
CA GLY A 200 -13.39 16.98 2.62
C GLY A 200 -13.73 17.83 1.39
N ASN A 201 -14.38 17.24 0.39
CA ASN A 201 -14.78 17.96 -0.82
C ASN A 201 -15.87 19.02 -0.60
N ARG A 202 -16.52 19.04 0.57
CA ARG A 202 -17.50 20.09 0.93
C ARG A 202 -16.90 21.23 1.71
N ILE A 203 -15.89 20.97 2.53
CA ILE A 203 -15.32 21.97 3.44
C ILE A 203 -14.04 22.60 2.88
N SER A 204 -13.31 21.91 1.97
CA SER A 204 -12.10 22.43 1.37
C SER A 204 -12.35 22.78 -0.11
N PRO A 205 -12.36 24.08 -0.47
CA PRO A 205 -12.50 24.47 -1.87
C PRO A 205 -11.21 24.32 -2.68
N PHE A 206 -10.09 24.06 -2.01
CA PHE A 206 -8.75 24.05 -2.62
C PHE A 206 -8.13 22.63 -2.72
N GLU A 207 -8.69 21.65 -2.00
CA GLU A 207 -8.21 20.27 -2.00
C GLU A 207 -9.28 19.36 -2.58
N TRP A 208 -8.82 18.34 -3.32
CA TRP A 208 -9.70 17.34 -3.92
C TRP A 208 -9.45 15.99 -3.24
N PHE A 209 -10.45 15.49 -2.52
CA PHE A 209 -10.40 14.24 -1.81
C PHE A 209 -10.97 13.11 -2.67
N ASP A 210 -10.14 12.13 -3.02
CA ASP A 210 -10.55 10.94 -3.78
C ASP A 210 -9.86 9.65 -3.25
N TYR A 211 -9.84 9.50 -1.94
CA TYR A 211 -9.31 8.29 -1.32
C TYR A 211 -10.08 7.05 -1.76
N CYS A 212 -9.37 5.96 -1.97
CA CYS A 212 -9.88 4.70 -2.53
C CYS A 212 -10.57 4.86 -3.89
N PHE A 213 -10.39 6.01 -4.59
CA PHE A 213 -11.01 6.31 -5.89
C PHE A 213 -12.55 6.22 -5.86
N LEU A 214 -13.15 6.53 -4.71
CA LEU A 214 -14.58 6.38 -4.47
C LEU A 214 -15.41 7.59 -4.92
N TYR A 215 -14.78 8.74 -5.15
CA TYR A 215 -15.48 9.98 -5.49
C TYR A 215 -15.49 10.24 -6.99
N ASN A 216 -14.38 10.14 -7.68
CA ASN A 216 -14.26 10.53 -9.08
C ASN A 216 -13.94 9.37 -10.03
N GLY A 217 -13.42 8.26 -9.54
CA GLY A 217 -13.14 7.06 -10.34
C GLY A 217 -12.12 7.22 -11.49
N ASN A 218 -11.68 8.45 -11.79
CA ASN A 218 -10.78 8.75 -12.91
C ASN A 218 -9.35 8.24 -12.69
N SER A 219 -9.00 7.94 -11.46
CA SER A 219 -7.67 7.44 -11.08
C SER A 219 -7.61 5.92 -11.01
N PHE A 220 -8.69 5.22 -11.27
CA PHE A 220 -8.67 3.75 -11.30
C PHE A 220 -7.96 3.29 -12.58
N PRO A 221 -6.79 2.67 -12.51
CA PRO A 221 -5.97 2.39 -13.70
C PRO A 221 -6.55 1.31 -14.63
N PHE A 222 -7.67 0.68 -14.28
CA PHE A 222 -8.22 -0.44 -15.04
C PHE A 222 -9.73 -0.31 -15.26
N LEU A 223 -10.14 -0.43 -16.50
CA LEU A 223 -11.47 -0.75 -17.04
C LEU A 223 -12.66 0.16 -16.62
N LEU A 224 -12.73 0.65 -15.39
CA LEU A 224 -13.90 1.40 -14.90
C LEU A 224 -13.98 2.83 -15.45
N SER A 225 -12.84 3.46 -15.77
CA SER A 225 -12.85 4.77 -16.44
C SER A 225 -13.39 4.68 -17.86
N GLN A 226 -13.11 3.58 -18.57
CA GLN A 226 -13.64 3.33 -19.91
C GLN A 226 -15.13 2.95 -19.90
N VAL A 227 -15.56 2.19 -18.88
CA VAL A 227 -16.98 1.83 -18.74
C VAL A 227 -17.84 3.05 -18.38
N ARG A 228 -17.33 4.00 -17.59
CA ARG A 228 -18.06 5.23 -17.25
C ARG A 228 -18.11 6.23 -18.41
N GLN A 229 -17.15 6.19 -19.34
CA GLN A 229 -17.19 7.01 -20.56
C GLN A 229 -18.12 6.41 -21.62
N ALA A 230 -18.51 5.14 -21.47
CA ALA A 230 -19.40 4.41 -22.38
C ALA A 230 -20.87 4.37 -21.89
N LEU A 231 -21.16 4.83 -20.67
CA LEU A 231 -22.49 5.00 -20.07
C LEU A 231 -22.87 6.48 -19.98
#